data_d9b1eca5ed119219853ddd3461a0a53e
#
_entry.id   d9b1eca5ed119219853ddd3461a0a53e
#
_cell.length_a   1.000
_cell.length_b   1.000
_cell.length_c   1.000
_cell.angle_alpha   90.00
_cell.angle_beta   90.00
_cell.angle_gamma   90.00
#
_symmetry.space_group_name_H-M   'P 1'
#
loop_
_entity.id
_entity.type
_entity.pdbx_description
1 polymer ?
#
loop_
_entity_poly.entity_id
_entity_poly.type
_entity_poly.pdbx_seq_one_letter_code
_entity_poly.pdbx_strand_id
1 'polypeptide(L)'
;MRKVVALVVLIVLLGGFGIVVSARAYRLRQCNRYAKVVRGMAQERDSGVSSDVMRARLKATEAAQTEPDPGIHDLMESTITAIYGHPELTPDQCAAVALDGCLTHR
;
A
#
# COMPACT_ATOMS: atom_id res chain seq x y z
N MET A 1 -45.54 15.62 5.53
CA MET A 1 -44.43 15.89 4.60
C MET A 1 -43.10 16.21 5.24
N ARG A 2 -43.07 17.02 6.31
CA ARG A 2 -41.82 17.36 7.02
C ARG A 2 -41.06 16.15 7.57
N LYS A 3 -41.76 15.14 8.11
CA LYS A 3 -41.18 13.92 8.68
C LYS A 3 -40.51 13.06 7.59
N VAL A 4 -41.10 13.01 6.39
CA VAL A 4 -40.56 12.23 5.27
C VAL A 4 -39.28 12.89 4.72
N VAL A 5 -39.27 14.21 4.57
CA VAL A 5 -38.09 14.96 4.11
C VAL A 5 -36.94 14.81 5.11
N ALA A 6 -37.21 14.91 6.43
CA ALA A 6 -36.20 14.73 7.45
C ALA A 6 -35.60 13.31 7.42
N LEU A 7 -36.45 12.29 7.19
CA LEU A 7 -35.99 10.89 7.08
C LEU A 7 -35.09 10.69 5.86
N VAL A 8 -35.46 11.23 4.69
CA VAL A 8 -34.68 11.14 3.46
C VAL A 8 -33.32 11.83 3.62
N VAL A 9 -33.30 13.02 4.19
CA VAL A 9 -32.06 13.76 4.47
C VAL A 9 -31.14 12.96 5.41
N LEU A 10 -31.72 12.36 6.46
CA LEU A 10 -30.97 11.54 7.39
C LEU A 10 -30.33 10.32 6.70
N ILE A 11 -31.08 9.62 5.85
CA ILE A 11 -30.58 8.46 5.10
C ILE A 11 -29.44 8.86 4.16
N VAL A 12 -29.58 9.98 3.45
CA VAL A 12 -28.54 10.49 2.54
C VAL A 12 -27.27 10.85 3.30
N LEU A 13 -27.42 11.55 4.44
CA LEU A 13 -26.26 11.93 5.27
C LEU A 13 -25.53 10.71 5.84
N LEU A 14 -26.25 9.73 6.36
CA LEU A 14 -25.67 8.50 6.91
C LEU A 14 -25.04 7.64 5.81
N GLY A 15 -25.72 7.51 4.67
CA GLY A 15 -25.20 6.75 3.52
C GLY A 15 -23.94 7.39 2.93
N GLY A 16 -23.94 8.70 2.74
CA GLY A 16 -22.80 9.44 2.24
C GLY A 16 -21.60 9.38 3.18
N PHE A 17 -21.83 9.52 4.47
CA PHE A 17 -20.77 9.41 5.46
C PHE A 17 -20.18 8.00 5.50
N GLY A 18 -21.01 6.96 5.43
CA GLY A 18 -20.55 5.56 5.39
C GLY A 18 -19.67 5.25 4.19
N ILE A 19 -20.00 5.78 3.00
CA ILE A 19 -19.18 5.61 1.78
C ILE A 19 -17.80 6.25 1.96
N VAL A 20 -17.72 7.47 2.49
CA VAL A 20 -16.45 8.18 2.72
C VAL A 20 -15.57 7.42 3.71
N VAL A 21 -16.14 6.95 4.82
CA VAL A 21 -15.42 6.16 5.84
C VAL A 21 -14.91 4.84 5.24
N SER A 22 -15.73 4.16 4.42
CA SER A 22 -15.33 2.91 3.75
C SER A 22 -14.18 3.11 2.78
N ALA A 23 -14.17 4.21 2.00
CA ALA A 23 -13.10 4.55 1.07
C ALA A 23 -11.78 4.82 1.81
N ARG A 24 -11.83 5.56 2.92
CA ARG A 24 -10.65 5.82 3.75
C ARG A 24 -10.12 4.54 4.40
N ALA A 25 -11.00 3.69 4.92
CA ALA A 25 -10.62 2.42 5.52
C ALA A 25 -9.98 1.49 4.50
N TYR A 26 -10.49 1.45 3.27
CA TYR A 26 -9.93 0.68 2.17
C TYR A 26 -8.51 1.15 1.83
N ARG A 27 -8.32 2.45 1.63
CA ARG A 27 -7.02 3.05 1.33
C ARG A 27 -6.02 2.76 2.45
N LEU A 28 -6.41 2.93 3.71
CA LEU A 28 -5.55 2.68 4.85
C LEU A 28 -5.10 1.22 4.88
N ARG A 29 -6.01 0.27 4.61
CA ARG A 29 -5.68 -1.16 4.54
C ARG A 29 -4.69 -1.46 3.43
N GLN A 30 -4.86 -0.86 2.25
CA GLN A 30 -3.94 -1.06 1.11
C GLN A 30 -2.56 -0.49 1.43
N CYS A 31 -2.49 0.69 2.00
CA CYS A 31 -1.22 1.30 2.39
C CYS A 31 -0.54 0.53 3.52
N ASN A 32 -1.30 -0.02 4.48
CA ASN A 32 -0.76 -0.88 5.54
C ASN A 32 -0.18 -2.18 4.98
N ARG A 33 -0.84 -2.78 3.99
CA ARG A 33 -0.30 -3.97 3.30
C ARG A 33 1.00 -3.66 2.59
N TYR A 34 1.06 -2.55 1.88
CA TYR A 34 2.27 -2.09 1.22
C TYR A 34 3.41 -1.88 2.23
N ALA A 35 3.13 -1.21 3.34
CA ALA A 35 4.12 -0.99 4.40
C ALA A 35 4.64 -2.31 4.99
N LYS A 36 3.79 -3.31 5.16
CA LYS A 36 4.20 -4.65 5.64
C LYS A 36 5.12 -5.35 4.64
N VAL A 37 4.84 -5.24 3.34
CA VAL A 37 5.69 -5.78 2.29
C VAL A 37 7.06 -5.10 2.31
N VAL A 38 7.10 -3.79 2.43
CA VAL A 38 8.33 -3.00 2.52
C VAL A 38 9.15 -3.40 3.75
N ARG A 39 8.49 -3.56 4.91
CA ARG A 39 9.15 -4.04 6.12
C ARG A 39 9.80 -5.40 5.91
N GLY A 40 9.07 -6.35 5.31
CA GLY A 40 9.58 -7.69 5.01
C GLY A 40 10.78 -7.67 4.07
N MET A 41 10.74 -6.84 3.02
CA MET A 41 11.85 -6.65 2.10
C MET A 41 13.09 -6.10 2.81
N ALA A 42 12.92 -5.10 3.68
CA ALA A 42 14.02 -4.50 4.44
C ALA A 42 14.62 -5.50 5.46
N GLN A 43 13.78 -6.34 6.06
CA GLN A 43 14.24 -7.42 6.94
C GLN A 43 15.08 -8.43 6.16
N GLU A 44 14.67 -8.82 4.97
CA GLU A 44 15.45 -9.73 4.12
C GLU A 44 16.75 -9.09 3.66
N ARG A 45 16.75 -7.80 3.30
CA ARG A 45 17.97 -7.04 3.02
C ARG A 45 18.96 -7.14 4.19
N ASP A 46 18.48 -6.90 5.41
CA ASP A 46 19.30 -6.92 6.61
C ASP A 46 19.82 -8.33 6.94
N SER A 47 19.12 -9.37 6.51
CA SER A 47 19.55 -10.76 6.66
C SER A 47 20.51 -11.24 5.56
N GLY A 48 20.85 -10.38 4.59
CA GLY A 48 21.84 -10.66 3.58
C GLY A 48 21.29 -11.03 2.20
N VAL A 49 19.98 -10.92 1.97
CA VAL A 49 19.38 -11.13 0.64
C VAL A 49 19.76 -9.97 -0.27
N SER A 50 20.36 -10.25 -1.42
CA SER A 50 20.77 -9.21 -2.38
C SER A 50 19.58 -8.61 -3.12
N SER A 51 19.77 -7.41 -3.68
CA SER A 51 18.77 -6.76 -4.53
C SER A 51 18.45 -7.59 -5.78
N ASP A 52 19.46 -8.28 -6.35
CA ASP A 52 19.26 -9.14 -7.52
C ASP A 52 18.35 -10.31 -7.23
N VAL A 53 18.50 -10.95 -6.06
CA VAL A 53 17.61 -12.02 -5.61
C VAL A 53 16.19 -11.49 -5.39
N MET A 54 16.06 -10.31 -4.79
CA MET A 54 14.76 -9.67 -4.56
C MET A 54 14.04 -9.39 -5.89
N ARG A 55 14.76 -8.86 -6.88
CA ARG A 55 14.21 -8.62 -8.21
C ARG A 55 13.83 -9.91 -8.94
N ALA A 56 14.61 -10.96 -8.76
CA ALA A 56 14.29 -12.26 -9.33
C ALA A 56 13.00 -12.85 -8.74
N ARG A 57 12.79 -12.68 -7.43
CA ARG A 57 11.54 -13.08 -6.76
C ARG A 57 10.34 -12.29 -7.27
N LEU A 58 10.50 -10.99 -7.48
CA LEU A 58 9.46 -10.14 -8.05
C LEU A 58 9.07 -10.63 -9.46
N LYS A 59 10.05 -10.90 -10.30
CA LYS A 59 9.83 -11.45 -11.65
C LYS A 59 9.08 -12.78 -11.62
N ALA A 60 9.47 -13.68 -10.71
CA ALA A 60 8.82 -14.98 -10.57
C ALA A 60 7.35 -14.82 -10.11
N THR A 61 7.08 -13.90 -9.19
CA THR A 61 5.73 -13.59 -8.72
C THR A 61 4.86 -13.03 -9.86
N GLU A 62 5.40 -12.12 -10.66
CA GLU A 62 4.70 -11.53 -11.80
C GLU A 62 4.40 -12.57 -12.88
N ALA A 63 5.35 -13.48 -13.16
CA ALA A 63 5.17 -14.55 -14.14
C ALA A 63 4.05 -15.52 -13.74
N ALA A 64 3.77 -15.65 -12.43
CA ALA A 64 2.70 -16.49 -11.92
C ALA A 64 1.32 -15.79 -11.95
N GLN A 65 1.27 -14.49 -12.20
CA GLN A 65 0.03 -13.72 -12.29
C GLN A 65 -0.59 -13.84 -13.68
N THR A 66 -1.93 -13.95 -13.71
CA THR A 66 -2.69 -14.04 -14.96
C THR A 66 -2.71 -12.69 -15.68
N GLU A 67 -2.79 -11.60 -14.94
CA GLU A 67 -2.82 -10.23 -15.47
C GLU A 67 -1.88 -9.35 -14.64
N PRO A 68 -0.56 -9.31 -14.97
CA PRO A 68 0.36 -8.45 -14.24
C PRO A 68 0.06 -6.97 -14.49
N ASP A 69 0.06 -6.17 -13.41
CA ASP A 69 -0.14 -4.73 -13.48
C ASP A 69 1.21 -4.02 -13.64
N PRO A 70 1.45 -3.32 -14.78
CA PRO A 70 2.72 -2.61 -15.01
C PRO A 70 2.99 -1.52 -13.95
N GLY A 71 1.95 -0.88 -13.42
CA GLY A 71 2.09 0.14 -12.38
C GLY A 71 2.61 -0.45 -11.07
N ILE A 72 2.17 -1.65 -10.70
CA ILE A 72 2.65 -2.37 -9.53
C ILE A 72 4.11 -2.81 -9.74
N HIS A 73 4.46 -3.27 -10.94
CA HIS A 73 5.83 -3.63 -11.27
C HIS A 73 6.78 -2.44 -11.04
N ASP A 74 6.46 -1.28 -11.60
CA ASP A 74 7.28 -0.08 -11.47
C ASP A 74 7.39 0.37 -10.01
N LEU A 75 6.29 0.29 -9.25
CA LEU A 75 6.29 0.60 -7.83
C LEU A 75 7.21 -0.33 -7.05
N MET A 76 7.16 -1.62 -7.31
CA MET A 76 7.99 -2.61 -6.62
C MET A 76 9.48 -2.45 -6.97
N GLU A 77 9.80 -2.20 -8.23
CA GLU A 77 11.18 -1.91 -8.67
C GLU A 77 11.73 -0.66 -7.98
N SER A 78 10.95 0.41 -7.93
CA SER A 78 11.33 1.65 -7.24
C SER A 78 11.51 1.41 -5.73
N THR A 79 10.66 0.59 -5.14
CA THR A 79 10.72 0.23 -3.73
C THR A 79 12.00 -0.54 -3.41
N ILE A 80 12.34 -1.53 -4.21
CA ILE A 80 13.59 -2.31 -4.06
C ILE A 80 14.80 -1.38 -4.16
N THR A 81 14.83 -0.53 -5.16
CA THR A 81 15.92 0.44 -5.36
C THR A 81 16.06 1.35 -4.13
N ALA A 82 14.98 1.85 -3.59
CA ALA A 82 14.98 2.74 -2.42
C ALA A 82 15.46 2.02 -1.15
N ILE A 83 14.96 0.81 -0.89
CA ILE A 83 15.31 0.02 0.29
C ILE A 83 16.81 -0.32 0.30
N TYR A 84 17.33 -0.78 -0.83
CA TYR A 84 18.75 -1.14 -0.96
C TYR A 84 19.66 0.07 -1.10
N GLY A 85 19.12 1.22 -1.51
CA GLY A 85 19.86 2.49 -1.56
C GLY A 85 19.98 3.20 -0.21
N HIS A 86 19.18 2.79 0.78
CA HIS A 86 19.16 3.37 2.13
C HIS A 86 19.30 2.30 3.21
N PRO A 87 20.45 1.60 3.27
CA PRO A 87 20.65 0.53 4.24
C PRO A 87 20.70 1.01 5.70
N GLU A 88 20.86 2.32 5.93
CA GLU A 88 20.81 2.95 7.24
C GLU A 88 19.41 2.97 7.85
N LEU A 89 18.38 2.85 7.05
CA LEU A 89 17.00 2.82 7.52
C LEU A 89 16.65 1.42 8.04
N THR A 90 16.08 1.36 9.24
CA THR A 90 15.58 0.11 9.80
C THR A 90 14.35 -0.37 9.03
N PRO A 91 13.97 -1.67 9.11
CA PRO A 91 12.73 -2.15 8.51
C PRO A 91 11.49 -1.36 8.94
N ASP A 92 11.40 -0.99 10.22
CA ASP A 92 10.29 -0.17 10.72
C ASP A 92 10.29 1.24 10.13
N GLN A 93 11.47 1.84 9.97
CA GLN A 93 11.60 3.15 9.33
C GLN A 93 11.21 3.09 7.86
N CYS A 94 11.64 2.06 7.14
CA CYS A 94 11.25 1.85 5.73
C CYS A 94 9.73 1.71 5.61
N ALA A 95 9.10 0.93 6.49
CA ALA A 95 7.65 0.76 6.51
C ALA A 95 6.92 2.08 6.80
N ALA A 96 7.43 2.89 7.74
CA ALA A 96 6.84 4.17 8.07
C ALA A 96 6.90 5.16 6.90
N VAL A 97 8.03 5.23 6.21
CA VAL A 97 8.20 6.07 5.01
C VAL A 97 7.26 5.60 3.89
N ALA A 98 7.16 4.29 3.68
CA ALA A 98 6.27 3.70 2.68
C ALA A 98 4.81 4.00 2.98
N LEU A 99 4.39 3.88 4.23
CA LEU A 99 3.02 4.18 4.66
C LEU A 99 2.68 5.66 4.43
N ASP A 100 3.56 6.56 4.86
CA ASP A 100 3.39 7.99 4.67
C ASP A 100 3.30 8.36 3.19
N GLY A 101 4.21 7.87 2.37
CA GLY A 101 4.20 8.10 0.93
C GLY A 101 2.94 7.56 0.25
N CYS A 102 2.47 6.38 0.66
CA CYS A 102 1.24 5.78 0.13
C CYS A 102 -0.01 6.61 0.49
N LEU A 103 -0.09 7.11 1.72
CA LEU A 103 -1.23 7.91 2.18
C LEU A 103 -1.25 9.32 1.60
N THR A 104 -0.09 9.89 1.27
CA THR A 104 0.02 11.25 0.70
C THR A 104 -0.04 11.26 -0.83
N HIS A 105 0.30 10.16 -1.49
CA HIS A 105 0.17 10.02 -2.94
C HIS A 105 -1.28 9.73 -3.33
N ARG A 106 -1.79 10.58 -4.19
CA ARG A 106 -3.14 10.44 -4.76
C ARG A 106 -3.07 10.03 -6.23
#